data_797d316afb1415e362531f1cee80ab1a
#
_entry.id   797d316afb1415e362531f1cee80ab1a
#
_cell.length_a   1.000
_cell.length_b   1.000
_cell.length_c   1.000
_cell.angle_alpha   90.00
_cell.angle_beta   90.00
_cell.angle_gamma   90.00
#
_symmetry.space_group_name_H-M   'P 1'
#
loop_
_entity.id
_entity.type
_entity.pdbx_description
1 polymer ?
#
loop_
_entity_poly.entity_id
_entity_poly.type
_entity_poly.pdbx_seq_one_letter_code
_entity_poly.pdbx_strand_id
1 'polypeptide(L)'
;LGDVYKRQRWNVFEVKLDGTGLKELINNEEPDLEFYDGTYLPDGRILAISNIGYQGVPCVNGSDPVGNLVLYTPQTGNLRRITFDQDANWNPVVMNNGRVMYTRWEYTDLTHYYSRIVMHMNPDGTENKALYGSGAMFPNSTFDIQPLPGHGSAFVGIISGHHGMARSGRLILFDPSKGRKSVAGMTQEIPYRNRPIKEVIKDRLVDGVWPQFIKPTALSDKYFLVAAKLSKESLWGIYLVDIYDNVTCLMEMEGEGFISPILVKKTQMPPAIPDRVKLNDKEATIFIQDIYEGEGLRGIPRGTVKSLRLHAYEYAYVKTKSDHNWHGIQSGWDIKRQLGTVPVEEDGSAIFKVPANTPISIQPLDKDGVAVQWMRSWLTGQPGEVV
;
A
#
# COMPACT_ATOMS: atom_id res chain seq x y z
N LEU A 1 -6.67 -31.36 29.73
CA LEU A 1 -6.73 -29.91 29.47
C LEU A 1 -5.90 -29.64 28.21
N GLY A 2 -6.47 -30.13 27.07
CA GLY A 2 -5.85 -29.87 25.76
C GLY A 2 -5.99 -28.42 25.42
N ASP A 3 -4.92 -27.87 25.07
CA ASP A 3 -4.56 -26.78 24.18
C ASP A 3 -5.70 -25.83 23.74
N VAL A 4 -6.36 -25.20 24.72
CA VAL A 4 -7.38 -24.16 24.51
C VAL A 4 -6.76 -22.87 23.96
N TYR A 5 -5.43 -22.84 23.80
CA TYR A 5 -4.65 -21.69 23.35
C TYR A 5 -3.80 -21.98 22.12
N LYS A 6 -4.16 -22.95 21.26
CA LYS A 6 -3.61 -22.92 19.90
C LYS A 6 -4.10 -21.65 19.26
N ARG A 7 -3.22 -20.68 19.18
CA ARG A 7 -3.43 -19.44 18.49
C ARG A 7 -3.85 -19.78 17.07
N GLN A 8 -5.09 -19.48 16.72
CA GLN A 8 -5.53 -19.58 15.33
C GLN A 8 -4.66 -18.65 14.53
N ARG A 9 -4.04 -19.15 13.47
CA ARG A 9 -3.28 -18.34 12.53
C ARG A 9 -4.10 -18.14 11.26
N TRP A 10 -3.95 -16.98 10.68
CA TRP A 10 -4.51 -16.70 9.37
C TRP A 10 -3.69 -17.38 8.29
N ASN A 11 -4.37 -17.96 7.29
CA ASN A 11 -3.74 -18.47 6.09
C ASN A 11 -4.65 -18.28 4.88
N VAL A 12 -4.07 -18.41 3.68
CA VAL A 12 -4.79 -18.32 2.41
C VAL A 12 -5.25 -19.71 2.01
N PHE A 13 -6.54 -19.82 1.74
CA PHE A 13 -7.19 -21.07 1.32
C PHE A 13 -7.81 -20.93 -0.06
N GLU A 14 -7.86 -22.02 -0.80
CA GLU A 14 -8.62 -22.17 -2.04
C GLU A 14 -9.77 -23.14 -1.82
N VAL A 15 -10.92 -22.83 -2.38
CA VAL A 15 -12.09 -23.69 -2.38
C VAL A 15 -12.75 -23.62 -3.76
N LYS A 16 -13.30 -24.72 -4.26
CA LYS A 16 -14.06 -24.73 -5.50
C LYS A 16 -15.40 -23.98 -5.32
N LEU A 17 -15.98 -23.51 -6.42
CA LEU A 17 -17.26 -22.78 -6.41
C LEU A 17 -18.42 -23.57 -5.82
N ASP A 18 -18.36 -24.91 -5.85
CA ASP A 18 -19.33 -25.81 -5.22
C ASP A 18 -19.10 -26.03 -3.73
N GLY A 19 -18.11 -25.35 -3.13
CA GLY A 19 -17.74 -25.46 -1.72
C GLY A 19 -16.86 -26.66 -1.39
N THR A 20 -16.51 -27.50 -2.36
CA THR A 20 -15.64 -28.67 -2.14
C THR A 20 -14.15 -28.33 -2.34
N GLY A 21 -13.27 -29.25 -1.94
CA GLY A 21 -11.83 -29.16 -2.24
C GLY A 21 -11.12 -28.02 -1.52
N LEU A 22 -11.59 -27.65 -0.30
CA LEU A 22 -10.87 -26.66 0.53
C LEU A 22 -9.44 -27.14 0.80
N LYS A 23 -8.48 -26.31 0.43
CA LYS A 23 -7.06 -26.57 0.69
C LYS A 23 -6.33 -25.30 1.10
N GLU A 24 -5.36 -25.47 1.98
CA GLU A 24 -4.40 -24.42 2.33
C GLU A 24 -3.44 -24.21 1.16
N LEU A 25 -3.21 -22.93 0.77
CA LEU A 25 -2.38 -22.61 -0.39
C LEU A 25 -0.92 -22.34 -0.02
N ILE A 26 -0.68 -21.65 1.07
CA ILE A 26 0.66 -21.32 1.52
C ILE A 26 1.04 -22.30 2.63
N ASN A 27 1.78 -23.34 2.25
CA ASN A 27 2.31 -24.31 3.21
C ASN A 27 3.63 -23.77 3.76
N ASN A 28 3.67 -23.47 5.06
CA ASN A 28 4.86 -22.99 5.77
C ASN A 28 4.91 -23.62 7.16
N GLU A 29 6.09 -24.15 7.53
CA GLU A 29 6.29 -24.84 8.81
C GLU A 29 6.45 -23.89 10.00
N GLU A 30 6.72 -22.60 9.75
CA GLU A 30 6.89 -21.59 10.80
C GLU A 30 5.55 -21.29 11.49
N PRO A 31 5.38 -21.63 12.77
CA PRO A 31 4.08 -21.57 13.46
C PRO A 31 3.57 -20.15 13.69
N ASP A 32 4.46 -19.17 13.69
CA ASP A 32 4.14 -17.77 13.99
C ASP A 32 3.88 -16.92 12.74
N LEU A 33 4.01 -17.50 11.53
CA LEU A 33 3.71 -16.80 10.31
C LEU A 33 2.21 -16.85 9.98
N GLU A 34 1.67 -15.70 9.64
CA GLU A 34 0.29 -15.52 9.20
C GLU A 34 0.27 -14.99 7.77
N PHE A 35 -0.76 -15.39 7.00
CA PHE A 35 -0.94 -14.98 5.60
C PHE A 35 -2.39 -14.58 5.37
N TYR A 36 -2.61 -13.44 4.71
CA TYR A 36 -3.94 -12.91 4.40
C TYR A 36 -3.94 -12.05 3.13
N ASP A 37 -5.11 -11.61 2.67
CA ASP A 37 -5.29 -10.85 1.43
C ASP A 37 -4.61 -11.52 0.22
N GLY A 38 -4.72 -12.85 0.09
CA GLY A 38 -4.09 -13.60 -0.98
C GLY A 38 -4.71 -13.32 -2.35
N THR A 39 -3.85 -13.18 -3.39
CA THR A 39 -4.27 -13.08 -4.79
C THR A 39 -3.36 -13.91 -5.70
N TYR A 40 -3.93 -14.53 -6.73
CA TYR A 40 -3.15 -15.20 -7.77
C TYR A 40 -2.54 -14.20 -8.73
N LEU A 41 -1.27 -14.41 -9.05
CA LEU A 41 -0.60 -13.76 -10.17
C LEU A 41 -0.88 -14.51 -11.49
N PRO A 42 -0.75 -13.84 -12.65
CA PRO A 42 -0.98 -14.46 -13.94
C PRO A 42 -0.10 -15.67 -14.25
N ASP A 43 1.05 -15.81 -13.59
CA ASP A 43 1.97 -16.93 -13.73
C ASP A 43 1.71 -18.09 -12.73
N GLY A 44 0.65 -17.99 -11.94
CA GLY A 44 0.24 -19.00 -10.96
C GLY A 44 0.91 -18.91 -9.61
N ARG A 45 1.81 -17.95 -9.38
CA ARG A 45 2.32 -17.62 -8.04
C ARG A 45 1.23 -16.94 -7.21
N ILE A 46 1.42 -16.91 -5.91
CA ILE A 46 0.50 -16.29 -4.96
C ILE A 46 1.20 -15.11 -4.29
N LEU A 47 0.54 -13.96 -4.35
CA LEU A 47 0.91 -12.78 -3.59
C LEU A 47 0.00 -12.71 -2.37
N ALA A 48 0.58 -12.50 -1.20
CA ALA A 48 -0.17 -12.37 0.05
C ALA A 48 0.50 -11.35 0.99
N ILE A 49 -0.16 -11.02 2.06
CA ILE A 49 0.41 -10.25 3.17
C ILE A 49 0.82 -11.21 4.26
N SER A 50 1.99 -10.96 4.88
CA SER A 50 2.49 -11.76 5.99
C SER A 50 3.22 -10.89 7.02
N ASN A 51 3.22 -11.36 8.26
CA ASN A 51 4.02 -10.82 9.36
C ASN A 51 5.48 -11.30 9.33
N ILE A 52 5.98 -11.79 8.21
CA ILE A 52 7.32 -12.41 8.03
C ILE A 52 8.48 -11.52 8.47
N GLY A 53 8.28 -10.21 8.55
CA GLY A 53 9.29 -9.29 9.06
C GLY A 53 9.42 -9.31 10.58
N TYR A 54 8.48 -9.90 11.30
CA TYR A 54 8.37 -9.87 12.77
C TYR A 54 8.43 -8.46 13.36
N GLN A 55 8.13 -7.46 12.55
CA GLN A 55 8.12 -6.06 12.96
C GLN A 55 6.83 -5.72 13.71
N GLY A 56 6.95 -4.90 14.73
CA GLY A 56 5.81 -4.41 15.50
C GLY A 56 5.34 -3.04 15.01
N VAL A 57 4.02 -2.84 14.96
CA VAL A 57 3.43 -1.53 14.64
C VAL A 57 3.72 -0.58 15.80
N PRO A 58 4.47 0.51 15.57
CA PRO A 58 4.93 1.37 16.66
C PRO A 58 3.81 2.04 17.45
N CYS A 59 2.74 2.52 16.77
CA CYS A 59 1.66 3.27 17.44
C CYS A 59 0.85 2.47 18.48
N VAL A 60 1.00 1.16 18.50
CA VAL A 60 0.41 0.25 19.51
C VAL A 60 1.50 -0.45 20.34
N ASN A 61 2.64 0.20 20.54
CA ASN A 61 3.79 -0.33 21.31
C ASN A 61 4.31 -1.68 20.79
N GLY A 62 4.23 -1.93 19.48
CA GLY A 62 4.65 -3.18 18.87
C GLY A 62 3.76 -4.37 19.22
N SER A 63 2.56 -4.18 19.76
CA SER A 63 1.64 -5.28 20.09
C SER A 63 1.13 -6.00 18.85
N ASP A 64 0.91 -5.26 17.77
CA ASP A 64 0.40 -5.79 16.52
C ASP A 64 1.53 -5.98 15.50
N PRO A 65 1.52 -7.07 14.72
CA PRO A 65 2.54 -7.30 13.70
C PRO A 65 2.31 -6.40 12.47
N VAL A 66 3.42 -5.98 11.86
CA VAL A 66 3.41 -5.32 10.55
C VAL A 66 3.22 -6.36 9.45
N GLY A 67 2.26 -6.14 8.57
CA GLY A 67 2.05 -6.96 7.37
C GLY A 67 2.84 -6.43 6.18
N ASN A 68 3.68 -7.28 5.59
CA ASN A 68 4.39 -6.99 4.34
C ASN A 68 3.99 -7.98 3.25
N LEU A 69 4.18 -7.57 1.99
CA LEU A 69 3.89 -8.43 0.84
C LEU A 69 4.93 -9.55 0.72
N VAL A 70 4.42 -10.74 0.49
CA VAL A 70 5.20 -11.95 0.20
C VAL A 70 4.75 -12.57 -1.10
N LEU A 71 5.72 -13.16 -1.81
CA LEU A 71 5.52 -13.92 -3.01
C LEU A 71 5.76 -15.39 -2.71
N TYR A 72 4.76 -16.22 -2.93
CA TYR A 72 4.83 -17.66 -2.76
C TYR A 72 4.75 -18.38 -4.11
N THR A 73 5.66 -19.32 -4.33
CA THR A 73 5.72 -20.16 -5.53
C THR A 73 5.26 -21.57 -5.19
N PRO A 74 4.01 -21.95 -5.52
CA PRO A 74 3.45 -23.26 -5.11
C PRO A 74 4.24 -24.46 -5.60
N GLN A 75 4.87 -24.35 -6.78
CA GLN A 75 5.62 -25.44 -7.40
C GLN A 75 6.90 -25.83 -6.65
N THR A 76 7.50 -24.89 -5.94
CA THR A 76 8.77 -25.08 -5.20
C THR A 76 8.64 -24.92 -3.70
N GLY A 77 7.49 -24.40 -3.22
CA GLY A 77 7.32 -24.01 -1.82
C GLY A 77 8.09 -22.76 -1.41
N ASN A 78 8.72 -22.05 -2.37
CA ASN A 78 9.53 -20.87 -2.07
C ASN A 78 8.66 -19.69 -1.65
N LEU A 79 8.96 -19.14 -0.47
CA LEU A 79 8.34 -17.95 0.09
C LEU A 79 9.37 -16.82 0.17
N ARG A 80 9.06 -15.67 -0.44
CA ARG A 80 9.96 -14.51 -0.46
C ARG A 80 9.22 -13.23 -0.04
N ARG A 81 9.75 -12.50 0.94
CA ARG A 81 9.32 -11.14 1.26
C ARG A 81 9.73 -10.19 0.12
N ILE A 82 8.82 -9.31 -0.31
CA ILE A 82 9.05 -8.39 -1.44
C ILE A 82 8.79 -6.92 -1.10
N THR A 83 8.20 -6.61 0.07
CA THR A 83 8.18 -5.27 0.64
C THR A 83 8.81 -5.28 2.02
N PHE A 84 9.43 -4.16 2.40
CA PHE A 84 10.25 -4.05 3.62
C PHE A 84 9.86 -2.83 4.44
N ASP A 85 8.62 -2.38 4.27
CA ASP A 85 8.11 -1.16 4.86
C ASP A 85 8.02 -1.28 6.39
N GLN A 86 8.18 -0.16 7.08
CA GLN A 86 8.06 -0.05 8.53
C GLN A 86 6.65 -0.37 9.00
N ASP A 87 5.66 0.13 8.27
CA ASP A 87 4.26 -0.03 8.55
C ASP A 87 3.59 -0.96 7.55
N ALA A 88 2.33 -1.30 7.83
CA ALA A 88 1.65 -2.34 7.10
C ALA A 88 1.35 -1.98 5.63
N ASN A 89 1.37 -3.01 4.80
CA ASN A 89 0.83 -3.02 3.46
C ASN A 89 -0.53 -3.74 3.46
N TRP A 90 -1.44 -3.34 2.57
CA TRP A 90 -2.78 -3.91 2.48
C TRP A 90 -3.30 -4.00 1.05
N ASN A 91 -4.28 -4.87 0.84
CA ASN A 91 -5.09 -4.98 -0.36
C ASN A 91 -4.26 -5.12 -1.65
N PRO A 92 -3.35 -6.08 -1.77
CA PRO A 92 -2.65 -6.31 -3.03
C PRO A 92 -3.63 -6.76 -4.11
N VAL A 93 -3.54 -6.17 -5.29
CA VAL A 93 -4.38 -6.50 -6.45
C VAL A 93 -3.59 -6.40 -7.74
N VAL A 94 -3.86 -7.34 -8.66
CA VAL A 94 -3.21 -7.36 -9.97
C VAL A 94 -3.87 -6.34 -10.90
N MET A 95 -3.07 -5.47 -11.49
CA MET A 95 -3.51 -4.47 -12.48
C MET A 95 -3.65 -5.10 -13.87
N ASN A 96 -4.38 -4.42 -14.76
CA ASN A 96 -4.59 -4.89 -16.14
C ASN A 96 -3.29 -5.05 -16.94
N ASN A 97 -2.22 -4.38 -16.56
CA ASN A 97 -0.90 -4.48 -17.17
C ASN A 97 0.01 -5.53 -16.51
N GLY A 98 -0.50 -6.32 -15.59
CA GLY A 98 0.23 -7.36 -14.87
C GLY A 98 1.04 -6.88 -13.66
N ARG A 99 1.14 -5.56 -13.42
CA ARG A 99 1.75 -5.03 -12.20
C ARG A 99 0.85 -5.27 -10.99
N VAL A 100 1.39 -5.12 -9.81
CA VAL A 100 0.66 -5.21 -8.54
C VAL A 100 0.45 -3.81 -7.98
N MET A 101 -0.77 -3.51 -7.57
CA MET A 101 -1.15 -2.30 -6.84
C MET A 101 -1.49 -2.68 -5.41
N TYR A 102 -1.12 -1.85 -4.42
CA TYR A 102 -1.38 -2.10 -3.01
C TYR A 102 -1.39 -0.80 -2.20
N THR A 103 -1.95 -0.82 -0.99
CA THR A 103 -1.90 0.31 -0.06
C THR A 103 -0.70 0.19 0.85
N ARG A 104 0.11 1.26 0.96
CA ARG A 104 1.23 1.38 1.90
C ARG A 104 0.93 2.46 2.93
N TRP A 105 1.11 2.13 4.20
CA TRP A 105 1.11 3.11 5.27
C TRP A 105 2.51 3.70 5.45
N GLU A 106 2.61 5.01 5.51
CA GLU A 106 3.85 5.73 5.79
C GLU A 106 3.73 6.46 7.11
N TYR A 107 4.49 6.00 8.12
CA TYR A 107 4.53 6.61 9.42
C TYR A 107 5.97 6.89 9.86
N THR A 108 6.71 7.59 9.04
CA THR A 108 8.05 8.08 9.33
C THR A 108 8.08 9.57 9.11
N ASP A 109 8.45 10.36 10.10
CA ASP A 109 8.42 11.83 10.04
C ASP A 109 7.12 12.45 9.48
N LEU A 110 6.04 11.66 9.43
CA LEU A 110 4.68 12.02 9.05
C LEU A 110 3.73 11.63 10.17
N THR A 111 2.67 12.39 10.35
CA THR A 111 1.64 12.07 11.32
C THR A 111 0.93 10.77 10.96
N HIS A 112 0.87 9.79 11.89
CA HIS A 112 0.44 8.42 11.65
C HIS A 112 -0.97 8.24 11.08
N TYR A 113 -1.86 9.18 11.24
CA TYR A 113 -3.22 9.13 10.73
C TYR A 113 -3.40 9.72 9.33
N TYR A 114 -2.32 10.12 8.68
CA TYR A 114 -2.30 10.47 7.26
C TYR A 114 -1.41 9.48 6.49
N SER A 115 -1.43 9.59 5.17
CA SER A 115 -0.47 8.89 4.32
C SER A 115 -0.60 7.36 4.25
N ARG A 116 -1.82 6.87 3.99
CA ARG A 116 -2.03 5.52 3.46
C ARG A 116 -2.25 5.62 1.96
N ILE A 117 -1.15 5.51 1.24
CA ILE A 117 -1.03 5.80 -0.18
C ILE A 117 -1.13 4.54 -1.04
N VAL A 118 -1.45 4.73 -2.31
CA VAL A 118 -1.47 3.64 -3.29
C VAL A 118 -0.10 3.52 -3.96
N MET A 119 0.50 2.37 -3.84
CA MET A 119 1.77 1.99 -4.48
C MET A 119 1.53 1.01 -5.62
N HIS A 120 2.50 0.87 -6.52
CA HIS A 120 2.54 -0.22 -7.48
C HIS A 120 3.97 -0.70 -7.77
N MET A 121 4.11 -1.96 -8.15
CA MET A 121 5.38 -2.61 -8.43
C MET A 121 5.22 -3.74 -9.44
N ASN A 122 6.32 -4.29 -9.95
CA ASN A 122 6.30 -5.58 -10.63
C ASN A 122 6.01 -6.70 -9.62
N PRO A 123 5.48 -7.86 -10.07
CA PRO A 123 5.18 -8.97 -9.16
C PRO A 123 6.36 -9.49 -8.33
N ASP A 124 7.58 -9.29 -8.80
CA ASP A 124 8.82 -9.66 -8.11
C ASP A 124 9.31 -8.60 -7.10
N GLY A 125 8.57 -7.49 -6.90
CA GLY A 125 8.90 -6.40 -5.99
C GLY A 125 9.72 -5.27 -6.63
N THR A 126 10.22 -5.45 -7.85
CA THR A 126 11.00 -4.41 -8.55
C THR A 126 10.12 -3.25 -9.03
N GLU A 127 10.74 -2.10 -9.34
CA GLU A 127 10.06 -0.87 -9.77
C GLU A 127 8.94 -0.43 -8.82
N ASN A 128 9.17 -0.54 -7.52
CA ASN A 128 8.21 -0.13 -6.50
C ASN A 128 8.15 1.39 -6.40
N LYS A 129 6.98 1.97 -6.68
CA LYS A 129 6.77 3.42 -6.70
C LYS A 129 5.34 3.82 -6.37
N ALA A 130 5.18 5.08 -5.95
CA ALA A 130 3.85 5.62 -5.65
C ALA A 130 3.02 5.74 -6.93
N LEU A 131 1.79 5.24 -6.88
CA LEU A 131 0.78 5.43 -7.90
C LEU A 131 -0.07 6.66 -7.59
N TYR A 132 -0.51 6.82 -6.32
CA TYR A 132 -1.35 7.91 -5.88
C TYR A 132 -1.20 8.21 -4.39
N GLY A 133 -1.25 9.50 -4.02
CA GLY A 133 -1.33 9.98 -2.64
C GLY A 133 0.01 10.40 -2.02
N SER A 134 1.13 10.12 -2.66
CA SER A 134 2.44 10.49 -2.13
C SER A 134 2.61 12.01 -2.04
N GLY A 135 3.15 12.49 -0.92
CA GLY A 135 3.38 13.92 -0.67
C GLY A 135 2.12 14.74 -0.37
N ALA A 136 0.98 14.10 -0.06
CA ALA A 136 -0.24 14.77 0.35
C ALA A 136 -0.82 14.15 1.62
N MET A 137 -1.52 14.97 2.43
CA MET A 137 -2.25 14.49 3.62
C MET A 137 -3.70 14.10 3.31
N PHE A 138 -4.18 14.39 2.10
CA PHE A 138 -5.49 13.99 1.62
C PHE A 138 -5.33 13.20 0.30
N PRO A 139 -6.02 12.05 0.15
CA PRO A 139 -6.83 11.41 1.17
C PRO A 139 -5.97 10.84 2.28
N ASN A 140 -6.49 10.84 3.51
CA ASN A 140 -5.76 10.31 4.65
C ASN A 140 -5.52 8.79 4.54
N SER A 141 -6.46 8.07 3.92
CA SER A 141 -6.33 6.64 3.64
C SER A 141 -7.08 6.29 2.35
N THR A 142 -6.47 5.42 1.54
CA THR A 142 -7.11 4.81 0.36
C THR A 142 -7.04 3.30 0.50
N PHE A 143 -8.20 2.66 0.65
CA PHE A 143 -8.33 1.21 0.85
C PHE A 143 -9.15 0.54 -0.24
N ASP A 144 -9.13 -0.79 -0.23
CA ASP A 144 -9.96 -1.66 -1.09
C ASP A 144 -9.92 -1.25 -2.57
N ILE A 145 -8.71 -0.98 -3.04
CA ILE A 145 -8.45 -0.52 -4.41
C ILE A 145 -8.68 -1.65 -5.42
N GLN A 146 -9.30 -1.31 -6.55
CA GLN A 146 -9.53 -2.25 -7.66
C GLN A 146 -9.26 -1.55 -9.00
N PRO A 147 -8.48 -2.16 -9.91
CA PRO A 147 -8.25 -1.59 -11.23
C PRO A 147 -9.56 -1.52 -12.02
N LEU A 148 -9.74 -0.46 -12.79
CA LEU A 148 -10.88 -0.36 -13.70
C LEU A 148 -10.61 -1.21 -14.95
N PRO A 149 -11.53 -2.11 -15.34
CA PRO A 149 -11.39 -2.92 -16.55
C PRO A 149 -11.13 -2.07 -17.79
N GLY A 150 -10.12 -2.43 -18.57
CA GLY A 150 -9.73 -1.71 -19.80
C GLY A 150 -8.89 -0.45 -19.60
N HIS A 151 -8.57 -0.06 -18.36
CA HIS A 151 -7.75 1.12 -18.07
C HIS A 151 -6.34 0.73 -17.58
N GLY A 152 -5.31 1.50 -17.98
CA GLY A 152 -3.92 1.21 -17.63
C GLY A 152 -3.58 1.47 -16.17
N SER A 153 -4.10 2.58 -15.60
CA SER A 153 -3.77 3.02 -14.24
C SER A 153 -4.97 3.50 -13.42
N ALA A 154 -6.16 3.67 -14.05
CA ALA A 154 -7.35 4.10 -13.33
C ALA A 154 -7.88 2.99 -12.43
N PHE A 155 -8.39 3.36 -11.26
CA PHE A 155 -8.89 2.44 -10.26
C PHE A 155 -10.07 3.03 -9.48
N VAL A 156 -10.83 2.17 -8.81
CA VAL A 156 -11.81 2.54 -7.78
C VAL A 156 -11.21 2.23 -6.42
N GLY A 157 -11.52 3.03 -5.41
CA GLY A 157 -11.05 2.81 -4.04
C GLY A 157 -11.92 3.50 -3.01
N ILE A 158 -11.70 3.16 -1.75
CA ILE A 158 -12.41 3.72 -0.60
C ILE A 158 -11.52 4.75 0.09
N ILE A 159 -11.97 6.00 0.16
CA ILE A 159 -11.36 7.00 1.05
C ILE A 159 -11.91 6.83 2.45
N SER A 160 -11.03 6.64 3.42
CA SER A 160 -11.38 6.44 4.83
C SER A 160 -10.55 7.33 5.76
N GLY A 161 -10.90 7.34 7.05
CA GLY A 161 -10.10 7.90 8.14
C GLY A 161 -9.12 6.89 8.72
N HIS A 162 -8.23 7.35 9.61
CA HIS A 162 -7.37 6.47 10.41
C HIS A 162 -8.13 5.94 11.63
N HIS A 163 -8.68 6.84 12.44
CA HIS A 163 -9.54 6.51 13.56
C HIS A 163 -11.02 6.66 13.16
N GLY A 164 -11.91 6.07 13.94
CA GLY A 164 -13.35 6.09 13.72
C GLY A 164 -13.83 4.88 12.94
N MET A 165 -14.57 5.09 11.87
CA MET A 165 -15.11 4.00 11.05
C MET A 165 -13.99 3.17 10.41
N ALA A 166 -13.96 1.87 10.72
CA ALA A 166 -12.89 0.98 10.28
C ALA A 166 -12.98 0.70 8.77
N ARG A 167 -12.08 1.32 7.99
CA ARG A 167 -11.84 1.09 6.55
C ARG A 167 -13.03 1.30 5.62
N SER A 168 -14.23 1.55 6.13
CA SER A 168 -15.35 1.99 5.30
C SER A 168 -15.25 3.49 5.02
N GLY A 169 -15.92 3.95 3.98
CA GLY A 169 -15.88 5.37 3.64
C GLY A 169 -16.49 5.71 2.30
N ARG A 170 -15.91 6.69 1.63
CA ARG A 170 -16.40 7.25 0.37
C ARG A 170 -15.86 6.47 -0.81
N LEU A 171 -16.71 6.11 -1.75
CA LEU A 171 -16.34 5.40 -2.99
C LEU A 171 -15.91 6.41 -4.05
N ILE A 172 -14.63 6.32 -4.44
CA ILE A 172 -14.00 7.28 -5.35
C ILE A 172 -13.40 6.58 -6.56
N LEU A 173 -13.55 7.21 -7.73
CA LEU A 173 -12.83 6.85 -8.95
C LEU A 173 -11.59 7.69 -9.09
N PHE A 174 -10.46 7.03 -9.38
CA PHE A 174 -9.15 7.64 -9.52
C PHE A 174 -8.58 7.41 -10.93
N ASP A 175 -7.98 8.46 -11.48
CA ASP A 175 -7.21 8.42 -12.71
C ASP A 175 -5.86 9.12 -12.50
N PRO A 176 -4.79 8.38 -12.16
CA PRO A 176 -3.47 8.95 -11.90
C PRO A 176 -2.85 9.70 -13.08
N SER A 177 -3.37 9.52 -14.31
CA SER A 177 -2.93 10.30 -15.47
C SER A 177 -3.36 11.76 -15.41
N LYS A 178 -4.42 12.07 -14.64
CA LYS A 178 -4.95 13.43 -14.41
C LYS A 178 -4.37 14.11 -13.17
N GLY A 179 -3.61 13.38 -12.39
CA GLY A 179 -2.96 13.85 -11.16
C GLY A 179 -2.80 12.74 -10.15
N ARG A 180 -1.79 12.85 -9.24
CA ARG A 180 -1.39 11.76 -8.36
C ARG A 180 -1.46 12.07 -6.88
N LYS A 181 -2.04 13.23 -6.49
CA LYS A 181 -2.11 13.64 -5.09
C LYS A 181 -3.31 14.53 -4.80
N SER A 182 -3.74 14.55 -3.55
CA SER A 182 -4.89 15.31 -3.08
C SER A 182 -6.13 15.02 -3.93
N VAL A 183 -6.86 16.01 -4.38
CA VAL A 183 -8.03 15.85 -5.26
C VAL A 183 -7.66 15.70 -6.73
N ALA A 184 -6.43 16.01 -7.12
CA ALA A 184 -5.97 15.81 -8.49
C ALA A 184 -5.95 14.32 -8.85
N GLY A 185 -6.63 13.96 -9.94
CA GLY A 185 -6.81 12.56 -10.34
C GLY A 185 -7.99 11.86 -9.70
N MET A 186 -8.69 12.44 -8.72
CA MET A 186 -10.02 11.97 -8.31
C MET A 186 -11.05 12.45 -9.33
N THR A 187 -11.67 11.50 -10.04
CA THR A 187 -12.54 11.86 -11.16
C THR A 187 -14.00 11.93 -10.78
N GLN A 188 -14.41 11.13 -9.80
CA GLN A 188 -15.81 11.12 -9.32
C GLN A 188 -15.91 10.49 -7.94
N GLU A 189 -16.81 10.99 -7.11
CA GLU A 189 -17.36 10.31 -5.94
C GLU A 189 -18.71 9.70 -6.30
N ILE A 190 -18.94 8.44 -5.92
CA ILE A 190 -20.21 7.75 -6.11
C ILE A 190 -20.94 7.62 -4.76
N PRO A 191 -22.22 7.97 -4.66
CA PRO A 191 -23.05 8.63 -5.65
C PRO A 191 -22.95 10.15 -5.47
N TYR A 192 -22.31 10.89 -6.29
CA TYR A 192 -22.27 12.37 -6.27
C TYR A 192 -21.58 12.90 -7.53
N ARG A 193 -22.03 12.46 -8.69
CA ARG A 193 -21.40 12.73 -9.99
C ARG A 193 -21.07 14.19 -10.26
N ASN A 194 -21.95 15.11 -9.87
CA ASN A 194 -21.81 16.55 -10.14
C ASN A 194 -21.24 17.32 -8.95
N ARG A 195 -20.86 16.63 -7.88
CA ARG A 195 -20.32 17.26 -6.69
C ARG A 195 -18.80 17.31 -6.77
N PRO A 196 -18.16 18.49 -6.66
CA PRO A 196 -16.71 18.56 -6.62
C PRO A 196 -16.19 17.90 -5.35
N ILE A 197 -15.17 17.05 -5.52
CA ILE A 197 -14.47 16.43 -4.39
C ILE A 197 -13.62 17.51 -3.73
N LYS A 198 -13.85 17.73 -2.43
CA LYS A 198 -13.09 18.71 -1.65
C LYS A 198 -12.01 18.04 -0.83
N GLU A 199 -10.85 18.65 -0.78
CA GLU A 199 -9.78 18.28 0.14
C GLU A 199 -10.22 18.57 1.59
N VAL A 200 -10.16 17.55 2.44
CA VAL A 200 -10.48 17.66 3.86
C VAL A 200 -9.42 16.90 4.64
N ILE A 201 -8.51 17.62 5.28
CA ILE A 201 -7.44 17.04 6.11
C ILE A 201 -8.01 16.87 7.52
N LYS A 202 -8.40 15.63 7.85
CA LYS A 202 -9.03 15.29 9.13
C LYS A 202 -8.78 13.82 9.46
N ASP A 203 -8.44 13.52 10.71
CA ASP A 203 -8.21 12.15 11.16
C ASP A 203 -9.44 11.25 10.98
N ARG A 204 -10.55 11.59 11.62
CA ARG A 204 -11.85 10.88 11.50
C ARG A 204 -12.63 11.37 10.28
N LEU A 205 -12.04 11.18 9.10
CA LEU A 205 -12.49 11.81 7.85
C LEU A 205 -13.93 11.46 7.48
N VAL A 206 -14.38 10.25 7.79
CA VAL A 206 -15.67 9.71 7.35
C VAL A 206 -16.65 9.45 8.49
N ASP A 207 -16.33 9.86 9.72
CA ASP A 207 -17.24 9.73 10.84
C ASP A 207 -18.52 10.56 10.61
N GLY A 208 -19.68 9.91 10.70
CA GLY A 208 -20.98 10.52 10.46
C GLY A 208 -21.25 10.91 9.00
N VAL A 209 -20.40 10.48 8.06
CA VAL A 209 -20.60 10.66 6.62
C VAL A 209 -21.28 9.43 6.05
N TRP A 210 -22.34 9.59 5.30
CA TRP A 210 -23.12 8.52 4.65
C TRP A 210 -23.36 8.86 3.18
N PRO A 211 -23.49 7.86 2.30
CA PRO A 211 -23.32 6.42 2.53
C PRO A 211 -21.86 6.03 2.85
N GLN A 212 -21.69 4.87 3.49
CA GLN A 212 -20.41 4.20 3.73
C GLN A 212 -20.29 3.01 2.79
N PHE A 213 -19.12 2.84 2.19
CA PHE A 213 -18.81 1.76 1.26
C PHE A 213 -17.56 0.99 1.72
N ILE A 214 -17.49 -0.30 1.35
CA ILE A 214 -16.32 -1.16 1.56
C ILE A 214 -16.25 -2.24 0.47
N LYS A 215 -15.05 -2.69 0.13
CA LYS A 215 -14.79 -3.81 -0.80
C LYS A 215 -15.51 -3.69 -2.15
N PRO A 216 -15.26 -2.64 -2.94
CA PRO A 216 -15.82 -2.54 -4.28
C PRO A 216 -15.23 -3.59 -5.21
N THR A 217 -16.05 -4.14 -6.10
CA THR A 217 -15.64 -4.98 -7.23
C THR A 217 -16.05 -4.28 -8.53
N ALA A 218 -15.07 -3.90 -9.34
CA ALA A 218 -15.34 -3.25 -10.61
C ALA A 218 -15.86 -4.25 -11.64
N LEU A 219 -17.11 -4.09 -12.09
CA LEU A 219 -17.71 -4.88 -13.18
C LEU A 219 -17.29 -4.34 -14.54
N SER A 220 -17.13 -3.03 -14.62
CA SER A 220 -16.64 -2.26 -15.75
C SER A 220 -16.06 -0.93 -15.25
N ASP A 221 -15.78 -0.02 -16.15
CA ASP A 221 -15.44 1.38 -15.84
C ASP A 221 -16.64 2.20 -15.31
N LYS A 222 -17.86 1.64 -15.34
CA LYS A 222 -19.12 2.33 -15.01
C LYS A 222 -19.92 1.70 -13.90
N TYR A 223 -19.81 0.40 -13.68
CA TYR A 223 -20.64 -0.38 -12.76
C TYR A 223 -19.79 -1.09 -11.72
N PHE A 224 -20.24 -1.06 -10.46
CA PHE A 224 -19.52 -1.63 -9.34
C PHE A 224 -20.47 -2.39 -8.43
N LEU A 225 -20.06 -3.59 -8.01
CA LEU A 225 -20.64 -4.24 -6.85
C LEU A 225 -19.89 -3.74 -5.61
N VAL A 226 -20.60 -3.43 -4.55
CA VAL A 226 -19.98 -2.92 -3.34
C VAL A 226 -20.83 -3.27 -2.12
N ALA A 227 -20.19 -3.53 -1.00
CA ALA A 227 -20.92 -3.53 0.27
C ALA A 227 -21.13 -2.09 0.70
N ALA A 228 -22.36 -1.74 1.06
CA ALA A 228 -22.74 -0.39 1.47
C ALA A 228 -23.66 -0.38 2.68
N LYS A 229 -23.55 0.72 3.44
CA LYS A 229 -24.48 1.13 4.47
C LYS A 229 -24.91 2.55 4.18
N LEU A 230 -26.20 2.76 3.85
CA LEU A 230 -26.67 4.03 3.28
C LEU A 230 -26.89 5.11 4.32
N SER A 231 -27.22 4.74 5.56
CA SER A 231 -27.39 5.65 6.70
C SER A 231 -26.90 4.98 7.98
N LYS A 232 -26.93 5.71 9.08
CA LYS A 232 -26.57 5.15 10.40
C LYS A 232 -27.48 3.98 10.80
N GLU A 233 -28.72 4.03 10.41
CA GLU A 233 -29.78 3.05 10.76
C GLU A 233 -29.86 1.87 9.76
N SER A 234 -29.33 2.03 8.54
CA SER A 234 -29.36 0.99 7.50
C SER A 234 -28.51 -0.23 7.88
N LEU A 235 -28.80 -1.36 7.27
CA LEU A 235 -27.98 -2.56 7.33
C LEU A 235 -26.76 -2.45 6.40
N TRP A 236 -25.78 -3.30 6.58
CA TRP A 236 -24.73 -3.55 5.57
C TRP A 236 -25.27 -4.54 4.56
N GLY A 237 -25.43 -4.11 3.33
CA GLY A 237 -25.92 -4.92 2.22
C GLY A 237 -25.02 -4.87 0.99
N ILE A 238 -25.33 -5.68 -0.02
CA ILE A 238 -24.67 -5.66 -1.32
C ILE A 238 -25.48 -4.78 -2.28
N TYR A 239 -24.79 -3.85 -2.91
CA TYR A 239 -25.38 -2.90 -3.84
C TYR A 239 -24.68 -2.93 -5.18
N LEU A 240 -25.46 -2.72 -6.24
CA LEU A 240 -24.97 -2.30 -7.54
C LEU A 240 -24.99 -0.77 -7.59
N VAL A 241 -23.86 -0.16 -7.83
CA VAL A 241 -23.74 1.29 -7.98
C VAL A 241 -23.07 1.63 -9.31
N ASP A 242 -23.30 2.85 -9.80
CA ASP A 242 -22.73 3.26 -11.08
C ASP A 242 -22.31 4.74 -11.10
N ILE A 243 -21.67 5.15 -12.20
CA ILE A 243 -21.20 6.51 -12.44
C ILE A 243 -22.34 7.51 -12.69
N TYR A 244 -23.58 7.07 -12.79
CA TYR A 244 -24.78 7.90 -13.01
C TYR A 244 -25.54 8.16 -11.69
N ASP A 245 -24.94 7.78 -10.55
CA ASP A 245 -25.48 7.92 -9.18
C ASP A 245 -26.63 6.95 -8.86
N ASN A 246 -26.81 5.90 -9.64
CA ASN A 246 -27.75 4.84 -9.26
C ASN A 246 -27.13 3.99 -8.12
N VAL A 247 -27.96 3.71 -7.12
CA VAL A 247 -27.63 2.87 -5.96
C VAL A 247 -28.76 1.85 -5.78
N THR A 248 -28.54 0.64 -6.23
CA THR A 248 -29.56 -0.42 -6.25
C THR A 248 -29.19 -1.50 -5.24
N CYS A 249 -30.02 -1.73 -4.23
CA CYS A 249 -29.88 -2.83 -3.29
C CYS A 249 -30.10 -4.15 -4.01
N LEU A 250 -29.15 -5.05 -3.86
CA LEU A 250 -29.25 -6.44 -4.37
C LEU A 250 -29.55 -7.41 -3.23
N MET A 251 -29.00 -7.15 -2.02
CA MET A 251 -29.14 -8.05 -0.89
C MET A 251 -28.95 -7.32 0.44
N GLU A 252 -29.94 -7.41 1.30
CA GLU A 252 -29.89 -7.05 2.72
C GLU A 252 -30.65 -8.11 3.52
N MET A 253 -30.24 -8.36 4.75
CA MET A 253 -30.94 -9.27 5.66
C MET A 253 -30.75 -8.80 7.09
N GLU A 254 -31.84 -8.75 7.85
CA GLU A 254 -31.80 -8.40 9.27
C GLU A 254 -30.96 -9.41 10.06
N GLY A 255 -30.09 -8.93 10.93
CA GLY A 255 -29.18 -9.76 11.71
C GLY A 255 -27.90 -10.20 10.99
N GLU A 256 -27.77 -9.90 9.70
CA GLU A 256 -26.62 -10.26 8.87
C GLU A 256 -25.90 -9.01 8.31
N GLY A 257 -24.62 -9.14 8.04
CA GLY A 257 -23.81 -8.12 7.37
C GLY A 257 -23.13 -8.72 6.14
N PHE A 258 -23.46 -8.23 4.95
CA PHE A 258 -22.85 -8.69 3.71
C PHE A 258 -21.70 -7.78 3.30
N ILE A 259 -20.51 -8.37 3.14
CA ILE A 259 -19.29 -7.67 2.71
C ILE A 259 -18.56 -8.46 1.63
N SER A 260 -17.65 -7.81 0.90
CA SER A 260 -16.76 -8.44 -0.08
C SER A 260 -17.49 -9.18 -1.22
N PRO A 261 -18.35 -8.51 -2.01
CA PRO A 261 -18.99 -9.15 -3.14
C PRO A 261 -17.96 -9.54 -4.20
N ILE A 262 -18.03 -10.77 -4.68
CA ILE A 262 -17.13 -11.30 -5.71
C ILE A 262 -17.94 -11.70 -6.94
N LEU A 263 -17.55 -11.18 -8.11
CA LEU A 263 -18.15 -11.57 -9.36
C LEU A 263 -17.50 -12.84 -9.91
N VAL A 264 -18.29 -13.91 -10.03
CA VAL A 264 -17.85 -15.16 -10.64
C VAL A 264 -18.09 -15.11 -12.15
N LYS A 265 -17.07 -14.71 -12.91
CA LYS A 265 -17.06 -14.75 -14.38
C LYS A 265 -15.66 -14.99 -14.91
N LYS A 266 -15.57 -15.43 -16.17
CA LYS A 266 -14.29 -15.40 -16.89
C LYS A 266 -13.87 -13.95 -17.12
N THR A 267 -12.66 -13.62 -16.74
CA THR A 267 -12.03 -12.32 -16.98
C THR A 267 -10.82 -12.51 -17.89
N GLN A 268 -10.42 -11.46 -18.60
CA GLN A 268 -9.16 -11.46 -19.31
C GLN A 268 -8.02 -11.53 -18.29
N MET A 269 -7.15 -12.52 -18.41
CA MET A 269 -5.97 -12.64 -17.57
C MET A 269 -4.97 -11.54 -17.94
N PRO A 270 -4.48 -10.76 -16.98
CA PRO A 270 -3.40 -9.81 -17.24
C PRO A 270 -2.12 -10.51 -17.74
N PRO A 271 -1.21 -9.78 -18.42
CA PRO A 271 0.06 -10.36 -18.83
C PRO A 271 0.92 -10.74 -17.62
N ALA A 272 1.63 -11.86 -17.72
CA ALA A 272 2.67 -12.21 -16.76
C ALA A 272 3.91 -11.33 -17.01
N ILE A 273 4.46 -10.72 -15.95
CA ILE A 273 5.68 -9.93 -16.03
C ILE A 273 6.84 -10.82 -15.56
N PRO A 274 7.88 -11.02 -16.38
CA PRO A 274 9.06 -11.78 -15.97
C PRO A 274 9.80 -11.12 -14.79
N ASP A 275 10.36 -11.94 -13.92
CA ASP A 275 11.19 -11.47 -12.82
C ASP A 275 12.44 -10.74 -13.33
N ARG A 276 12.77 -9.63 -12.70
CA ARG A 276 13.97 -8.81 -12.95
C ARG A 276 14.95 -8.85 -11.80
N VAL A 277 14.48 -9.33 -10.64
CA VAL A 277 15.29 -9.46 -9.42
C VAL A 277 16.43 -10.48 -9.64
N LYS A 278 17.64 -10.13 -9.15
CA LYS A 278 18.81 -10.97 -9.19
C LYS A 278 19.13 -11.45 -7.77
N LEU A 279 18.46 -12.51 -7.32
CA LEU A 279 18.42 -12.94 -5.92
C LEU A 279 19.79 -13.17 -5.27
N ASN A 280 20.85 -13.38 -6.06
CA ASN A 280 22.22 -13.56 -5.54
C ASN A 280 22.92 -12.23 -5.22
N ASP A 281 22.40 -11.11 -5.71
CA ASP A 281 22.98 -9.80 -5.46
C ASP A 281 22.56 -9.31 -4.06
N LYS A 282 23.46 -8.60 -3.40
CA LYS A 282 23.21 -8.05 -2.05
C LYS A 282 22.92 -6.55 -2.07
N GLU A 283 23.05 -5.93 -3.23
CA GLU A 283 22.94 -4.50 -3.42
C GLU A 283 21.93 -4.16 -4.51
N ALA A 284 21.36 -2.96 -4.41
CA ALA A 284 20.65 -2.27 -5.48
C ALA A 284 21.43 -1.01 -5.86
N THR A 285 21.24 -0.53 -7.09
CA THR A 285 21.79 0.73 -7.57
C THR A 285 20.68 1.77 -7.62
N ILE A 286 20.89 2.92 -7.01
CA ILE A 286 20.00 4.07 -7.11
C ILE A 286 20.59 5.05 -8.11
N PHE A 287 19.77 5.45 -9.10
CA PHE A 287 20.11 6.47 -10.08
C PHE A 287 19.13 7.63 -9.97
N ILE A 288 19.63 8.80 -9.60
CA ILE A 288 18.89 10.06 -9.57
C ILE A 288 19.34 10.86 -10.78
N GLN A 289 18.43 11.11 -11.70
CA GLN A 289 18.72 11.87 -12.90
C GLN A 289 19.02 13.33 -12.58
N ASP A 290 18.22 13.93 -11.71
CA ASP A 290 18.40 15.30 -11.24
C ASP A 290 17.71 15.48 -9.88
N ILE A 291 18.47 15.80 -8.84
CA ILE A 291 17.94 15.98 -7.48
C ILE A 291 17.00 17.19 -7.36
N TYR A 292 17.10 18.16 -8.29
CA TYR A 292 16.29 19.38 -8.26
C TYR A 292 14.95 19.24 -8.99
N GLU A 293 14.73 18.12 -9.71
CA GLU A 293 13.45 17.85 -10.33
C GLU A 293 12.40 17.45 -9.29
N GLY A 294 11.17 17.94 -9.47
CA GLY A 294 10.06 17.68 -8.56
C GLY A 294 9.86 18.75 -7.46
N GLU A 295 9.09 18.40 -6.45
CA GLU A 295 8.65 19.37 -5.42
C GLU A 295 9.56 19.43 -4.21
N GLY A 296 10.37 18.41 -3.97
CA GLY A 296 11.14 18.24 -2.73
C GLY A 296 12.17 19.36 -2.50
N LEU A 297 12.79 19.84 -3.55
CA LEU A 297 13.77 20.94 -3.51
C LEU A 297 13.27 22.21 -4.22
N ARG A 298 11.94 22.39 -4.35
CA ARG A 298 11.38 23.58 -4.98
C ARG A 298 11.86 24.85 -4.27
N GLY A 299 12.42 25.79 -5.04
CA GLY A 299 12.94 27.06 -4.54
C GLY A 299 14.37 27.00 -4.00
N ILE A 300 14.99 25.82 -3.98
CA ILE A 300 16.40 25.67 -3.67
C ILE A 300 17.22 25.90 -4.97
N PRO A 301 18.17 26.84 -4.98
CA PRO A 301 18.99 27.09 -6.16
C PRO A 301 19.82 25.87 -6.56
N ARG A 302 19.95 25.62 -7.88
CA ARG A 302 20.85 24.57 -8.39
C ARG A 302 22.28 24.81 -7.88
N GLY A 303 22.98 23.71 -7.59
CA GLY A 303 24.34 23.76 -7.03
C GLY A 303 24.40 23.99 -5.52
N THR A 304 23.25 24.18 -4.82
CA THR A 304 23.20 24.23 -3.36
C THR A 304 23.52 22.87 -2.75
N VAL A 305 22.90 21.80 -3.27
CA VAL A 305 23.16 20.43 -2.81
C VAL A 305 24.49 19.95 -3.40
N LYS A 306 25.39 19.49 -2.54
CA LYS A 306 26.71 18.97 -2.91
C LYS A 306 26.84 17.47 -2.67
N SER A 307 26.05 16.95 -1.76
CA SER A 307 26.08 15.52 -1.44
C SER A 307 24.76 15.05 -0.86
N LEU A 308 24.58 13.73 -0.83
CA LEU A 308 23.42 13.05 -0.26
C LEU A 308 23.88 12.17 0.88
N ARG A 309 23.37 12.39 2.08
CA ARG A 309 23.51 11.46 3.20
C ARG A 309 22.43 10.40 3.11
N LEU A 310 22.84 9.14 3.18
CA LEU A 310 21.97 7.98 3.06
C LEU A 310 21.69 7.40 4.45
N HIS A 311 20.42 7.13 4.72
CA HIS A 311 19.98 6.53 5.97
C HIS A 311 19.18 5.26 5.69
N ALA A 312 19.53 4.17 6.36
CA ALA A 312 18.72 2.97 6.44
C ALA A 312 17.78 3.05 7.66
N TYR A 313 16.58 2.50 7.51
CA TYR A 313 15.63 2.39 8.61
C TYR A 313 15.86 1.10 9.39
N GLU A 314 15.84 1.21 10.72
CA GLU A 314 15.89 0.07 11.65
C GLU A 314 14.57 0.05 12.43
N TYR A 315 13.93 -1.10 12.47
CA TYR A 315 12.61 -1.27 13.04
C TYR A 315 12.64 -2.12 14.31
N ALA A 316 11.66 -1.90 15.20
CA ALA A 316 11.45 -2.72 16.37
C ALA A 316 10.71 -4.01 16.01
N TYR A 317 11.02 -5.10 16.71
CA TYR A 317 10.32 -6.35 16.57
C TYR A 317 8.97 -6.33 17.31
N VAL A 318 8.04 -7.17 16.87
CA VAL A 318 6.74 -7.34 17.52
C VAL A 318 6.92 -7.78 18.98
N LYS A 319 6.09 -7.23 19.88
CA LYS A 319 6.08 -7.51 21.33
C LYS A 319 7.34 -7.15 22.11
N THR A 320 8.26 -6.41 21.54
CA THR A 320 9.47 -5.98 22.26
C THR A 320 9.25 -4.77 23.15
N LYS A 321 8.01 -4.29 23.30
CA LYS A 321 7.68 -3.06 24.01
C LYS A 321 8.64 -1.92 23.60
N SER A 322 8.80 -1.76 22.28
CA SER A 322 9.59 -0.66 21.77
C SER A 322 9.00 0.62 22.34
N ASP A 323 9.67 1.18 23.32
CA ASP A 323 9.28 2.45 23.91
C ASP A 323 9.05 3.44 22.77
N HIS A 324 8.05 4.28 22.94
CA HIS A 324 7.77 5.39 22.05
C HIS A 324 8.97 6.35 22.05
N ASN A 325 10.04 5.97 21.43
CA ASN A 325 11.13 6.88 21.14
C ASN A 325 10.68 7.78 19.99
N TRP A 326 10.01 8.83 20.37
CA TRP A 326 9.51 9.86 19.47
C TRP A 326 10.69 10.60 18.86
N HIS A 327 11.07 10.23 17.66
CA HIS A 327 12.12 10.87 16.89
C HIS A 327 11.52 11.73 15.78
N GLY A 328 12.21 12.81 15.42
CA GLY A 328 11.80 13.67 14.33
C GLY A 328 10.66 14.64 14.65
N ILE A 329 10.37 15.53 13.70
CA ILE A 329 9.43 16.66 13.88
C ILE A 329 7.98 16.20 14.04
N GLN A 330 7.61 15.09 13.41
CA GLN A 330 6.26 14.56 13.37
C GLN A 330 6.08 13.30 14.21
N SER A 331 6.94 13.11 15.20
CA SER A 331 6.89 11.94 16.10
C SER A 331 7.12 10.61 15.41
N GLY A 332 7.93 10.58 14.36
CA GLY A 332 8.47 9.34 13.80
C GLY A 332 9.30 8.60 14.87
N TRP A 333 9.24 7.29 14.84
CA TRP A 333 9.96 6.42 15.78
C TRP A 333 10.98 5.50 15.14
N ASP A 334 11.28 5.73 13.88
CA ASP A 334 12.30 4.97 13.19
C ASP A 334 13.69 5.39 13.65
N ILE A 335 14.51 4.44 13.98
CA ILE A 335 15.94 4.67 14.11
C ILE A 335 16.55 4.68 12.71
N LYS A 336 17.23 5.77 12.38
CA LYS A 336 17.90 5.93 11.08
C LYS A 336 19.40 5.71 11.23
N ARG A 337 19.89 4.60 10.71
CA ARG A 337 21.32 4.31 10.68
C ARG A 337 21.95 4.94 9.44
N GLN A 338 22.92 5.81 9.65
CA GLN A 338 23.66 6.42 8.54
C GLN A 338 24.50 5.37 7.81
N LEU A 339 24.31 5.26 6.50
CA LEU A 339 25.09 4.36 5.62
C LEU A 339 26.35 5.04 5.08
N GLY A 340 26.29 6.35 4.83
CA GLY A 340 27.37 7.12 4.23
C GLY A 340 26.85 8.37 3.53
N THR A 341 27.76 8.99 2.77
CA THR A 341 27.46 10.19 1.98
C THR A 341 28.02 10.00 0.57
N VAL A 342 27.25 10.38 -0.44
CA VAL A 342 27.61 10.28 -1.86
C VAL A 342 27.56 11.66 -2.52
N PRO A 343 28.40 11.96 -3.49
CA PRO A 343 28.38 13.24 -4.17
C PRO A 343 27.13 13.42 -5.05
N VAL A 344 26.80 14.68 -5.33
CA VAL A 344 25.88 15.10 -6.38
C VAL A 344 26.71 15.79 -7.47
N GLU A 345 26.52 15.36 -8.70
CA GLU A 345 27.22 15.90 -9.86
C GLU A 345 26.75 17.33 -10.20
N GLU A 346 27.47 18.04 -11.04
CA GLU A 346 27.15 19.43 -11.40
C GLU A 346 25.79 19.58 -12.10
N ASP A 347 25.36 18.56 -12.82
CA ASP A 347 24.05 18.50 -13.48
C ASP A 347 22.90 18.11 -12.53
N GLY A 348 23.22 17.85 -11.26
CA GLY A 348 22.26 17.42 -10.24
C GLY A 348 22.05 15.91 -10.18
N SER A 349 22.73 15.14 -11.00
CA SER A 349 22.62 13.67 -10.98
C SER A 349 23.40 13.04 -9.83
N ALA A 350 23.01 11.82 -9.45
CA ALA A 350 23.76 10.99 -8.52
C ALA A 350 23.52 9.52 -8.82
N ILE A 351 24.55 8.68 -8.68
CA ILE A 351 24.46 7.22 -8.77
C ILE A 351 25.23 6.59 -7.63
N PHE A 352 24.60 5.65 -6.96
CA PHE A 352 25.21 4.97 -5.80
C PHE A 352 24.58 3.62 -5.53
N LYS A 353 25.28 2.78 -4.76
CA LYS A 353 24.77 1.49 -4.30
C LYS A 353 24.26 1.56 -2.88
N VAL A 354 23.22 0.77 -2.59
CA VAL A 354 22.64 0.59 -1.26
C VAL A 354 22.40 -0.89 -1.00
N PRO A 355 22.34 -1.34 0.27
CA PRO A 355 21.93 -2.70 0.57
C PRO A 355 20.54 -3.00 -0.02
N ALA A 356 20.40 -4.11 -0.74
CA ALA A 356 19.11 -4.55 -1.25
C ALA A 356 18.14 -4.87 -0.10
N ASN A 357 16.83 -4.79 -0.37
CA ASN A 357 15.77 -5.11 0.60
C ASN A 357 15.80 -4.23 1.88
N THR A 358 16.44 -3.06 1.79
CA THR A 358 16.60 -2.14 2.91
C THR A 358 15.92 -0.81 2.57
N PRO A 359 14.96 -0.36 3.37
CA PRO A 359 14.35 0.96 3.20
C PRO A 359 15.40 2.06 3.43
N ILE A 360 15.49 2.97 2.47
CA ILE A 360 16.48 4.05 2.45
C ILE A 360 15.79 5.40 2.35
N SER A 361 16.19 6.36 3.19
CA SER A 361 15.89 7.77 2.99
C SER A 361 17.14 8.57 2.61
N ILE A 362 16.94 9.65 1.89
CA ILE A 362 17.99 10.48 1.32
C ILE A 362 17.89 11.88 1.93
N GLN A 363 19.01 12.41 2.42
CA GLN A 363 19.11 13.75 2.97
C GLN A 363 20.10 14.58 2.16
N PRO A 364 19.61 15.55 1.34
CA PRO A 364 20.47 16.50 0.62
C PRO A 364 21.24 17.40 1.57
N LEU A 365 22.54 17.56 1.33
CA LEU A 365 23.46 18.38 2.12
C LEU A 365 24.08 19.48 1.25
N ASP A 366 24.29 20.66 1.84
CA ASP A 366 25.04 21.74 1.22
C ASP A 366 26.56 21.54 1.30
N LYS A 367 27.32 22.56 0.89
CA LYS A 367 28.80 22.55 0.92
C LYS A 367 29.41 22.42 2.32
N ASP A 368 28.69 22.81 3.36
CA ASP A 368 29.13 22.76 4.76
C ASP A 368 28.62 21.49 5.46
N GLY A 369 27.93 20.58 4.74
CA GLY A 369 27.36 19.35 5.26
C GLY A 369 26.06 19.56 6.04
N VAL A 370 25.46 20.75 5.94
CA VAL A 370 24.18 21.07 6.57
C VAL A 370 23.03 20.53 5.72
N ALA A 371 22.05 19.95 6.38
CA ALA A 371 20.87 19.39 5.73
C ALA A 371 20.01 20.49 5.11
N VAL A 372 19.76 20.39 3.80
CA VAL A 372 18.90 21.30 3.05
C VAL A 372 17.44 20.89 3.15
N GLN A 373 17.19 19.59 3.15
CA GLN A 373 15.85 19.00 3.18
C GLN A 373 15.92 17.60 3.81
N TRP A 374 14.76 17.02 4.07
CA TRP A 374 14.59 15.67 4.56
C TRP A 374 13.57 14.89 3.73
N MET A 375 13.94 13.69 3.24
CA MET A 375 13.01 12.78 2.61
C MET A 375 12.15 12.12 3.69
N ARG A 376 10.85 12.39 3.70
CA ARG A 376 9.89 11.86 4.70
C ARG A 376 9.34 10.49 4.37
N SER A 377 9.69 9.94 3.24
CA SER A 377 9.35 8.61 2.78
C SER A 377 10.64 7.82 2.59
N TRP A 378 10.51 6.63 2.04
CA TRP A 378 11.65 5.77 1.72
C TRP A 378 11.48 5.11 0.36
N LEU A 379 12.57 4.67 -0.18
CA LEU A 379 12.64 3.78 -1.32
C LEU A 379 13.33 2.49 -0.90
N THR A 380 13.04 1.40 -1.60
CA THR A 380 13.66 0.09 -1.37
C THR A 380 13.98 -0.53 -2.71
N GLY A 381 15.25 -0.82 -2.96
CA GLY A 381 15.69 -1.56 -4.15
C GLY A 381 15.71 -3.06 -3.87
N GLN A 382 15.24 -3.86 -4.84
CA GLN A 382 15.38 -5.32 -4.81
C GLN A 382 16.82 -5.73 -5.17
N PRO A 383 17.25 -6.98 -4.86
CA PRO A 383 18.54 -7.49 -5.25
C PRO A 383 18.87 -7.30 -6.74
N GLY A 384 19.97 -6.59 -7.05
CA GLY A 384 20.45 -6.32 -8.41
C GLY A 384 19.60 -5.35 -9.21
N GLU A 385 18.62 -4.69 -8.58
CA GLU A 385 17.78 -3.69 -9.22
C GLU A 385 18.54 -2.38 -9.45
N VAL A 386 18.19 -1.67 -10.53
CA VAL A 386 18.53 -0.27 -10.77
C VAL A 386 17.22 0.53 -10.64
N VAL A 387 17.15 1.36 -9.61
CA VAL A 387 16.00 2.19 -9.25
C VAL A 387 16.19 3.60 -9.73
#